data_518ba09b84fc8f60b82693d89d5c3bbd
#
_entry.id   518ba09b84fc8f60b82693d89d5c3bbd
#
_cell.length_a   1.000
_cell.length_b   1.000
_cell.length_c   1.000
_cell.angle_alpha   90.00
_cell.angle_beta   90.00
_cell.angle_gamma   90.00
#
_symmetry.space_group_name_H-M   'P 1'
#
loop_
_entity.id
_entity.type
_entity.pdbx_description
1 polymer ?
#
loop_
_entity_poly.entity_id
_entity_poly.type
_entity_poly.pdbx_seq_one_letter_code
_entity_poly.pdbx_strand_id
1 'polypeptide(L)'
;MNRRSFFKGGLSMIALARMAHALGDSQFFQGEVPRGPFLPFWESLKSYRCPDWFRDAKFGIWAHWSPQCVPEQGDWYARNMYIQGSRQYEFHVKQYGHPSQFGYKDICHLWKAERWDPDALVKLYKRAGAEYLVSLATHHDNFDCWNSKHQVWNAVNVGPKRDIVGTWAKVARANGLRFGVSYHGTPHRTWDEFLPVRYKSDSTGPLAGVPYDGMQTISDGKGKWWAGMDPQLLNGKPHKKNTPCPEFVQQFMLRVQDVIDSYSPDILNFDDGARFTFDDGGTGAPDLKVWLGIPDLAPQIMAYYYNKNIQTHSGRLEGVVDLKEVDEPIWGTLTRDFEANLADSLQENPWQTEACIGGWHYSRWLFENHAYQKPSLMIPLLVDIVSKNGNLLLSIPLPGHGEPDSDELAFLDELAQWQEINSEGIKGTRPWKIFGEGPSTEVKGIVAYQLSKYKFDSTDIRFTTKGDVLYAFALGWPSDNQVLIKSLASTAPHYERQIRKVELLGAKSAVKWTREPDGLRIRVPQDPPCHHAYCFKISPA
;
A
#
# COMPACT_ATOMS: atom_id res chain seq x y z
N MET A 1 25.91 3.59 53.35
CA MET A 1 25.77 2.40 52.51
C MET A 1 24.31 1.97 52.55
N ASN A 2 23.52 2.35 51.52
CA ASN A 2 22.08 2.13 51.51
C ASN A 2 21.73 0.96 50.57
N ARG A 3 21.28 -0.15 51.17
CA ARG A 3 20.72 -1.33 50.51
C ARG A 3 19.23 -1.11 50.20
N ARG A 4 18.85 -0.28 49.24
CA ARG A 4 17.44 -0.09 48.85
C ARG A 4 17.23 0.26 47.35
N SER A 5 17.88 -0.40 46.41
CA SER A 5 17.61 -0.17 44.99
C SER A 5 17.64 -1.40 44.09
N PHE A 6 17.50 -2.61 44.66
CA PHE A 6 17.54 -3.85 43.85
C PHE A 6 16.17 -4.57 43.71
N PHE A 7 15.08 -4.00 44.24
CA PHE A 7 13.77 -4.71 44.28
C PHE A 7 12.67 -4.15 43.37
N LYS A 8 12.95 -3.17 42.47
CA LYS A 8 11.94 -2.62 41.57
C LYS A 8 11.91 -3.23 40.16
N GLY A 9 12.92 -4.01 39.77
CA GLY A 9 12.96 -4.65 38.46
C GLY A 9 12.33 -6.06 38.36
N GLY A 10 12.29 -6.77 39.49
CA GLY A 10 11.86 -8.18 39.50
C GLY A 10 10.33 -8.39 39.52
N LEU A 11 9.59 -7.45 40.09
CA LEU A 11 8.12 -7.54 40.17
C LEU A 11 7.42 -7.23 38.83
N SER A 12 8.08 -6.45 37.97
CA SER A 12 7.56 -6.11 36.64
C SER A 12 7.60 -7.30 35.66
N MET A 13 8.67 -8.11 35.69
CA MET A 13 8.78 -9.29 34.78
C MET A 13 7.87 -10.44 35.19
N ILE A 14 7.62 -10.64 36.47
CA ILE A 14 6.72 -11.73 36.96
C ILE A 14 5.25 -11.34 36.72
N ALA A 15 4.89 -10.06 36.79
CA ALA A 15 3.56 -9.58 36.44
C ALA A 15 3.33 -9.66 34.92
N LEU A 16 4.32 -9.32 34.11
CA LEU A 16 4.30 -9.46 32.64
C LEU A 16 4.23 -10.94 32.21
N ALA A 17 4.98 -11.84 32.85
CA ALA A 17 4.93 -13.28 32.58
C ALA A 17 3.58 -13.90 32.98
N ARG A 18 2.94 -13.42 34.06
CA ARG A 18 1.59 -13.87 34.46
C ARG A 18 0.48 -13.33 33.56
N MET A 19 0.62 -12.11 33.03
CA MET A 19 -0.28 -11.59 31.98
C MET A 19 -0.11 -12.33 30.66
N ALA A 20 1.12 -12.68 30.27
CA ALA A 20 1.37 -13.49 29.07
C ALA A 20 0.79 -14.91 29.19
N HIS A 21 0.78 -15.49 30.40
CA HIS A 21 0.18 -16.81 30.64
C HIS A 21 -1.37 -16.78 30.67
N ALA A 22 -1.97 -15.65 31.05
CA ALA A 22 -3.41 -15.47 31.03
C ALA A 22 -3.97 -15.17 29.62
N LEU A 23 -3.10 -14.80 28.66
CA LEU A 23 -3.44 -14.58 27.24
C LEU A 23 -3.17 -15.82 26.36
N GLY A 24 -2.65 -16.92 26.97
CA GLY A 24 -2.20 -18.13 26.26
C GLY A 24 -3.29 -19.07 25.73
N ASP A 25 -4.56 -18.81 25.99
CA ASP A 25 -5.68 -19.65 25.50
C ASP A 25 -6.51 -18.98 24.40
N SER A 26 -5.93 -18.14 23.53
CA SER A 26 -6.68 -17.71 22.35
C SER A 26 -6.72 -18.84 21.32
N GLN A 27 -7.83 -19.52 21.22
CA GLN A 27 -8.15 -20.63 20.28
C GLN A 27 -8.00 -20.27 18.79
N PHE A 28 -7.54 -19.07 18.44
CA PHE A 28 -7.56 -18.51 17.08
C PHE A 28 -6.22 -18.56 16.36
N PHE A 29 -5.11 -18.57 17.09
CA PHE A 29 -3.79 -18.77 16.49
C PHE A 29 -3.44 -20.26 16.56
N GLN A 30 -3.26 -20.93 15.42
CA GLN A 30 -2.65 -22.26 15.41
C GLN A 30 -1.14 -22.12 15.57
N GLY A 31 -0.69 -22.13 16.80
CA GLY A 31 0.71 -22.02 17.15
C GLY A 31 0.99 -20.81 18.06
N GLU A 32 2.00 -20.96 18.90
CA GLU A 32 2.49 -19.86 19.74
C GLU A 32 3.10 -18.77 18.86
N VAL A 33 2.93 -17.49 19.27
CA VAL A 33 3.71 -16.40 18.71
C VAL A 33 5.19 -16.78 18.78
N PRO A 34 5.96 -16.71 17.69
CA PRO A 34 7.36 -17.11 17.68
C PRO A 34 8.14 -16.39 18.78
N ARG A 35 9.10 -17.08 19.42
CA ARG A 35 9.93 -16.47 20.45
C ARG A 35 10.68 -15.26 19.87
N GLY A 36 10.62 -14.13 20.59
CA GLY A 36 11.25 -12.89 20.18
C GLY A 36 10.93 -11.75 21.15
N PRO A 37 11.37 -10.53 20.85
CA PRO A 37 11.19 -9.37 21.73
C PRO A 37 9.75 -8.83 21.74
N PHE A 38 8.94 -9.16 20.72
CA PHE A 38 7.59 -8.63 20.58
C PHE A 38 6.56 -9.59 21.17
N LEU A 39 5.80 -9.10 22.15
CA LEU A 39 4.67 -9.82 22.75
C LEU A 39 3.35 -9.29 22.15
N PRO A 40 2.25 -10.09 22.16
CA PRO A 40 1.00 -9.77 21.46
C PRO A 40 0.14 -8.73 22.21
N PHE A 41 0.72 -7.58 22.56
CA PHE A 41 0.04 -6.44 23.14
C PHE A 41 0.74 -5.12 22.80
N TRP A 42 0.00 -4.04 22.70
CA TRP A 42 0.45 -2.75 22.15
C TRP A 42 1.68 -2.17 22.85
N GLU A 43 1.77 -2.27 24.16
CA GLU A 43 2.92 -1.71 24.91
C GLU A 43 4.25 -2.39 24.53
N SER A 44 4.23 -3.71 24.27
CA SER A 44 5.41 -4.42 23.78
C SER A 44 5.80 -3.97 22.37
N LEU A 45 4.80 -3.72 21.52
CA LEU A 45 5.02 -3.31 20.13
C LEU A 45 5.60 -1.89 19.99
N LYS A 46 5.52 -1.03 21.01
CA LYS A 46 6.14 0.31 21.02
C LYS A 46 7.67 0.28 20.90
N SER A 47 8.28 -0.87 21.07
CA SER A 47 9.70 -1.08 20.80
C SER A 47 10.04 -1.17 19.32
N TYR A 48 9.05 -1.23 18.43
CA TYR A 48 9.24 -1.22 16.97
C TYR A 48 10.04 -0.02 16.50
N ARG A 49 10.88 -0.23 15.53
CA ARG A 49 11.59 0.84 14.81
C ARG A 49 11.53 0.50 13.33
N CYS A 50 11.04 1.44 12.56
CA CYS A 50 10.97 1.30 11.11
C CYS A 50 12.36 1.04 10.53
N PRO A 51 12.56 -0.05 9.76
CA PRO A 51 13.85 -0.42 9.20
C PRO A 51 14.43 0.66 8.28
N ASP A 52 15.75 0.81 8.29
CA ASP A 52 16.43 1.81 7.47
C ASP A 52 16.20 1.60 5.97
N TRP A 53 16.15 0.35 5.51
CA TRP A 53 15.90 0.06 4.10
C TRP A 53 14.56 0.68 3.60
N PHE A 54 13.50 0.67 4.44
CA PHE A 54 12.20 1.25 4.07
C PHE A 54 12.29 2.78 4.03
N ARG A 55 13.00 3.37 5.01
CA ARG A 55 13.29 4.81 5.03
C ARG A 55 14.14 5.27 3.85
N ASP A 56 14.96 4.39 3.28
CA ASP A 56 15.83 4.67 2.13
C ASP A 56 15.11 4.45 0.80
N ALA A 57 14.16 3.53 0.73
CA ALA A 57 13.49 3.12 -0.49
C ALA A 57 12.69 4.24 -1.16
N LYS A 58 11.87 4.98 -0.41
CA LYS A 58 11.04 6.12 -0.83
C LYS A 58 9.95 5.81 -1.84
N PHE A 59 10.11 4.82 -2.71
CA PHE A 59 9.18 4.52 -3.78
C PHE A 59 9.05 3.00 -3.99
N GLY A 60 7.81 2.53 -4.03
CA GLY A 60 7.44 1.16 -4.37
C GLY A 60 6.32 1.11 -5.40
N ILE A 61 6.19 -0.04 -6.06
CA ILE A 61 5.08 -0.34 -6.95
C ILE A 61 4.15 -1.35 -6.30
N TRP A 62 2.86 -1.13 -6.46
CA TRP A 62 1.82 -2.04 -6.01
C TRP A 62 1.17 -2.76 -7.20
N ALA A 63 1.32 -4.06 -7.24
CA ALA A 63 0.58 -4.92 -8.16
C ALA A 63 -0.78 -5.29 -7.53
N HIS A 64 -1.75 -4.36 -7.61
CA HIS A 64 -3.12 -4.54 -7.14
C HIS A 64 -3.92 -5.34 -8.18
N TRP A 65 -3.58 -6.62 -8.35
CA TRP A 65 -3.97 -7.46 -9.47
C TRP A 65 -4.60 -8.78 -9.01
N SER A 66 -5.85 -9.00 -9.42
CA SER A 66 -6.70 -10.12 -9.00
C SER A 66 -7.72 -10.47 -10.09
N PRO A 67 -8.57 -11.50 -9.89
CA PRO A 67 -9.65 -11.81 -10.84
C PRO A 67 -10.57 -10.63 -11.14
N GLN A 68 -10.67 -9.63 -10.27
CA GLN A 68 -11.48 -8.42 -10.52
C GLN A 68 -11.00 -7.61 -11.75
N CYS A 69 -9.76 -7.83 -12.21
CA CYS A 69 -9.23 -7.20 -13.41
C CYS A 69 -9.74 -7.85 -14.73
N VAL A 70 -10.33 -9.04 -14.67
CA VAL A 70 -10.80 -9.76 -15.87
C VAL A 70 -11.89 -9.00 -16.63
N PRO A 71 -12.92 -8.44 -15.97
CA PRO A 71 -13.95 -7.68 -16.66
C PRO A 71 -13.51 -6.29 -17.11
N GLU A 72 -12.37 -5.80 -16.62
CA GLU A 72 -11.81 -4.48 -16.93
C GLU A 72 -12.76 -3.31 -16.60
N GLN A 73 -13.55 -3.47 -15.53
CA GLN A 73 -14.58 -2.52 -15.11
C GLN A 73 -14.19 -1.71 -13.86
N GLY A 74 -12.89 -1.77 -13.47
CA GLY A 74 -12.38 -1.08 -12.30
C GLY A 74 -12.76 -1.76 -11.00
N ASP A 75 -12.67 -0.99 -9.94
CA ASP A 75 -12.66 -1.47 -8.57
C ASP A 75 -14.02 -1.97 -8.07
N TRP A 76 -13.98 -2.87 -7.09
CA TRP A 76 -15.16 -3.45 -6.42
C TRP A 76 -16.09 -4.27 -7.32
N TYR A 77 -15.61 -4.74 -8.48
CA TYR A 77 -16.41 -5.54 -9.39
C TYR A 77 -17.02 -6.77 -8.73
N ALA A 78 -16.25 -7.49 -7.92
CA ALA A 78 -16.68 -8.70 -7.20
C ALA A 78 -17.88 -8.50 -6.26
N ARG A 79 -18.15 -7.25 -5.88
CA ARG A 79 -19.33 -6.86 -5.09
C ARG A 79 -20.42 -6.29 -5.98
N ASN A 80 -20.07 -5.33 -6.81
CA ASN A 80 -21.05 -4.51 -7.53
C ASN A 80 -21.73 -5.27 -8.68
N MET A 81 -21.13 -6.36 -9.19
CA MET A 81 -21.80 -7.27 -10.13
C MET A 81 -23.06 -7.94 -9.56
N TYR A 82 -23.24 -7.90 -8.23
CA TYR A 82 -24.42 -8.41 -7.51
C TYR A 82 -25.37 -7.31 -7.03
N ILE A 83 -25.19 -6.07 -7.49
CA ILE A 83 -26.03 -4.93 -7.12
C ILE A 83 -26.82 -4.47 -8.33
N GLN A 84 -28.05 -4.93 -8.46
CA GLN A 84 -28.95 -4.56 -9.57
C GLN A 84 -28.98 -3.04 -9.74
N GLY A 85 -28.81 -2.57 -10.98
CA GLY A 85 -28.77 -1.16 -11.36
C GLY A 85 -27.41 -0.49 -11.20
N SER A 86 -26.39 -1.17 -10.67
CA SER A 86 -25.02 -0.66 -10.75
C SER A 86 -24.43 -0.79 -12.15
N ARG A 87 -23.50 0.10 -12.53
CA ARG A 87 -22.82 0.02 -13.84
C ARG A 87 -22.18 -1.34 -14.07
N GLN A 88 -21.57 -1.92 -13.05
CA GLN A 88 -20.88 -3.21 -13.14
C GLN A 88 -21.88 -4.38 -13.21
N TYR A 89 -23.04 -4.30 -12.58
CA TYR A 89 -24.12 -5.28 -12.74
C TYR A 89 -24.67 -5.27 -14.17
N GLU A 90 -24.99 -4.09 -14.72
CA GLU A 90 -25.51 -3.96 -16.10
C GLU A 90 -24.51 -4.49 -17.12
N PHE A 91 -23.22 -4.16 -16.94
CA PHE A 91 -22.15 -4.73 -17.76
C PHE A 91 -22.08 -6.26 -17.63
N HIS A 92 -22.14 -6.77 -16.38
CA HIS A 92 -22.03 -8.20 -16.09
C HIS A 92 -23.15 -8.99 -16.77
N VAL A 93 -24.41 -8.56 -16.60
CA VAL A 93 -25.57 -9.21 -17.20
C VAL A 93 -25.47 -9.22 -18.71
N LYS A 94 -25.04 -8.11 -19.31
CA LYS A 94 -24.87 -8.00 -20.77
C LYS A 94 -23.76 -8.91 -21.31
N GLN A 95 -22.63 -9.01 -20.60
CA GLN A 95 -21.42 -9.67 -21.10
C GLN A 95 -21.38 -11.16 -20.74
N TYR A 96 -21.83 -11.52 -19.55
CA TYR A 96 -21.65 -12.86 -18.96
C TYR A 96 -22.98 -13.55 -18.64
N GLY A 97 -24.07 -12.79 -18.51
CA GLY A 97 -25.35 -13.29 -18.06
C GLY A 97 -25.65 -12.94 -16.59
N HIS A 98 -26.81 -13.38 -16.12
CA HIS A 98 -27.30 -13.06 -14.79
C HIS A 98 -26.42 -13.72 -13.69
N PRO A 99 -26.16 -13.04 -12.56
CA PRO A 99 -25.30 -13.56 -11.47
C PRO A 99 -25.80 -14.87 -10.81
N SER A 100 -27.04 -15.28 -11.00
CA SER A 100 -27.52 -16.60 -10.59
C SER A 100 -26.95 -17.77 -11.43
N GLN A 101 -26.46 -17.46 -12.65
CA GLN A 101 -25.96 -18.45 -13.61
C GLN A 101 -24.45 -18.33 -13.81
N PHE A 102 -23.95 -17.11 -13.82
CA PHE A 102 -22.54 -16.79 -13.97
C PHE A 102 -22.13 -15.83 -12.87
N GLY A 103 -21.51 -16.35 -11.82
CA GLY A 103 -21.13 -15.56 -10.63
C GLY A 103 -19.64 -15.22 -10.58
N TYR A 104 -19.21 -14.69 -9.44
CA TYR A 104 -17.82 -14.26 -9.28
C TYR A 104 -16.82 -15.44 -9.38
N LYS A 105 -17.18 -16.65 -8.93
CA LYS A 105 -16.35 -17.84 -9.14
C LYS A 105 -16.01 -18.09 -10.61
N ASP A 106 -16.96 -17.77 -11.51
CA ASP A 106 -16.78 -17.95 -12.95
C ASP A 106 -15.84 -16.87 -13.52
N ILE A 107 -15.89 -15.64 -12.98
CA ILE A 107 -14.89 -14.59 -13.26
C ILE A 107 -13.50 -15.05 -12.79
N CYS A 108 -13.37 -15.62 -11.59
CA CYS A 108 -12.09 -16.19 -11.12
C CYS A 108 -11.56 -17.27 -12.08
N HIS A 109 -12.45 -18.11 -12.61
CA HIS A 109 -12.08 -19.13 -13.59
C HIS A 109 -11.58 -18.54 -14.93
N LEU A 110 -12.09 -17.39 -15.35
CA LEU A 110 -11.66 -16.70 -16.56
C LEU A 110 -10.31 -15.99 -16.43
N TRP A 111 -9.82 -15.77 -15.21
CA TRP A 111 -8.51 -15.15 -15.02
C TRP A 111 -7.40 -16.12 -15.46
N LYS A 112 -6.69 -15.86 -16.55
CA LYS A 112 -5.67 -16.76 -17.11
C LYS A 112 -4.25 -16.24 -16.96
N ALA A 113 -4.06 -14.94 -16.83
CA ALA A 113 -2.74 -14.31 -16.75
C ALA A 113 -1.80 -14.73 -17.91
N GLU A 114 -2.37 -14.90 -19.11
CA GLU A 114 -1.72 -15.56 -20.26
C GLU A 114 -0.60 -14.73 -20.90
N ARG A 115 -0.59 -13.41 -20.66
CA ARG A 115 0.46 -12.50 -21.15
C ARG A 115 1.35 -11.96 -20.02
N TRP A 116 1.19 -12.48 -18.81
CA TRP A 116 1.93 -12.00 -17.67
C TRP A 116 3.39 -12.44 -17.71
N ASP A 117 4.28 -11.48 -17.91
CA ASP A 117 5.73 -11.62 -17.78
C ASP A 117 6.22 -10.87 -16.52
N PRO A 118 6.30 -11.55 -15.36
CA PRO A 118 6.67 -10.90 -14.11
C PRO A 118 8.11 -10.39 -14.10
N ASP A 119 9.04 -11.01 -14.82
CA ASP A 119 10.43 -10.57 -14.86
C ASP A 119 10.60 -9.28 -15.66
N ALA A 120 9.96 -9.20 -16.83
CA ALA A 120 9.94 -7.98 -17.62
C ALA A 120 9.29 -6.81 -16.86
N LEU A 121 8.17 -7.07 -16.17
CA LEU A 121 7.48 -6.06 -15.36
C LEU A 121 8.33 -5.56 -14.20
N VAL A 122 8.95 -6.46 -13.43
CA VAL A 122 9.79 -6.06 -12.29
C VAL A 122 11.01 -5.26 -12.76
N LYS A 123 11.61 -5.61 -13.89
CA LYS A 123 12.70 -4.81 -14.49
C LYS A 123 12.22 -3.43 -14.89
N LEU A 124 11.03 -3.32 -15.47
CA LEU A 124 10.42 -2.04 -15.83
C LEU A 124 10.13 -1.19 -14.58
N TYR A 125 9.55 -1.76 -13.54
CA TYR A 125 9.28 -1.08 -12.27
C TYR A 125 10.56 -0.60 -11.58
N LYS A 126 11.61 -1.45 -11.58
CA LYS A 126 12.91 -1.05 -11.07
C LYS A 126 13.53 0.11 -11.84
N ARG A 127 13.44 0.11 -13.18
CA ARG A 127 13.88 1.22 -14.02
C ARG A 127 13.09 2.50 -13.72
N ALA A 128 11.79 2.38 -13.46
CA ALA A 128 10.94 3.49 -13.01
C ALA A 128 11.25 3.97 -11.58
N GLY A 129 12.21 3.35 -10.90
CA GLY A 129 12.75 3.79 -9.61
C GLY A 129 12.26 3.02 -8.41
N ALA A 130 11.44 1.98 -8.56
CA ALA A 130 10.96 1.18 -7.43
C ALA A 130 12.10 0.46 -6.69
N GLU A 131 12.04 0.47 -5.36
CA GLU A 131 12.92 -0.26 -4.45
C GLU A 131 12.20 -1.45 -3.78
N TYR A 132 10.88 -1.47 -3.83
CA TYR A 132 10.04 -2.58 -3.35
C TYR A 132 8.83 -2.77 -4.23
N LEU A 133 8.32 -4.02 -4.23
CA LEU A 133 7.10 -4.43 -4.91
C LEU A 133 6.13 -5.01 -3.88
N VAL A 134 4.90 -4.54 -3.86
CA VAL A 134 3.82 -5.13 -3.04
C VAL A 134 2.85 -5.86 -3.97
N SER A 135 2.57 -7.12 -3.67
CA SER A 135 1.58 -7.93 -4.39
C SER A 135 0.29 -8.05 -3.59
N LEU A 136 -0.84 -7.97 -4.25
CA LEU A 136 -2.12 -8.30 -3.63
C LEU A 136 -2.17 -9.81 -3.31
N ALA A 137 -2.30 -10.15 -2.02
CA ALA A 137 -2.48 -11.54 -1.59
C ALA A 137 -3.95 -11.97 -1.73
N THR A 138 -4.87 -11.19 -1.19
CA THR A 138 -6.32 -11.37 -1.33
C THR A 138 -7.00 -10.01 -1.28
N HIS A 139 -8.05 -9.82 -2.07
CA HIS A 139 -8.93 -8.66 -1.95
C HIS A 139 -10.14 -8.97 -1.06
N HIS A 140 -11.06 -8.04 -0.87
CA HIS A 140 -12.31 -8.25 -0.16
C HIS A 140 -13.22 -9.31 -0.82
N ASP A 141 -12.84 -9.80 -1.97
CA ASP A 141 -13.54 -10.83 -2.76
C ASP A 141 -13.38 -12.26 -2.24
N ASN A 142 -12.50 -12.45 -1.25
CA ASN A 142 -12.21 -13.73 -0.60
C ASN A 142 -11.49 -14.77 -1.49
N PHE A 143 -10.87 -14.33 -2.60
CA PHE A 143 -10.07 -15.19 -3.48
C PHE A 143 -8.58 -14.99 -3.20
N ASP A 144 -7.84 -16.08 -2.97
CA ASP A 144 -6.41 -16.02 -2.66
C ASP A 144 -5.54 -16.05 -3.93
N CYS A 145 -4.65 -15.06 -4.06
CA CYS A 145 -3.73 -14.97 -5.19
C CYS A 145 -2.44 -15.80 -5.02
N TRP A 146 -2.37 -16.65 -3.99
CA TRP A 146 -1.22 -17.54 -3.71
C TRP A 146 -1.65 -19.00 -3.58
N ASN A 147 -0.68 -19.90 -3.37
CA ASN A 147 -0.90 -21.32 -3.07
C ASN A 147 -1.38 -21.50 -1.62
N SER A 148 -2.57 -20.99 -1.31
CA SER A 148 -3.14 -21.00 0.03
C SER A 148 -3.46 -22.41 0.51
N LYS A 149 -3.05 -22.72 1.76
CA LYS A 149 -3.40 -23.98 2.45
C LYS A 149 -4.79 -23.93 3.06
N HIS A 150 -5.36 -22.75 3.25
CA HIS A 150 -6.60 -22.53 4.01
C HIS A 150 -7.77 -22.04 3.15
N GLN A 151 -7.55 -21.78 1.85
CA GLN A 151 -8.59 -21.40 0.90
C GLN A 151 -8.42 -22.17 -0.40
N VAL A 152 -9.38 -23.01 -0.75
CA VAL A 152 -9.35 -23.78 -2.01
C VAL A 152 -9.61 -22.93 -3.24
N TRP A 153 -10.30 -21.79 -3.05
CA TRP A 153 -10.52 -20.79 -4.09
C TRP A 153 -9.30 -19.88 -4.18
N ASN A 154 -8.26 -20.36 -4.83
CA ASN A 154 -6.99 -19.68 -4.95
C ASN A 154 -6.44 -19.78 -6.39
N ALA A 155 -5.45 -18.95 -6.72
CA ALA A 155 -4.89 -18.82 -8.06
C ALA A 155 -4.20 -20.10 -8.59
N VAL A 156 -3.82 -21.04 -7.71
CA VAL A 156 -3.25 -22.32 -8.12
C VAL A 156 -4.35 -23.32 -8.50
N ASN A 157 -5.48 -23.27 -7.80
CA ASN A 157 -6.61 -24.19 -8.04
C ASN A 157 -7.59 -23.67 -9.09
N VAL A 158 -7.72 -22.35 -9.25
CA VAL A 158 -8.68 -21.70 -10.13
C VAL A 158 -7.98 -20.60 -10.93
N GLY A 159 -8.41 -20.38 -12.16
CA GLY A 159 -7.90 -19.29 -12.99
C GLY A 159 -6.52 -19.57 -13.57
N PRO A 160 -5.46 -18.84 -13.19
CA PRO A 160 -4.14 -18.91 -13.84
C PRO A 160 -3.39 -20.21 -13.58
N LYS A 161 -3.83 -21.03 -12.62
CA LYS A 161 -3.13 -22.25 -12.21
C LYS A 161 -1.67 -22.00 -11.82
N ARG A 162 -1.44 -20.87 -11.17
CA ARG A 162 -0.11 -20.36 -10.82
C ARG A 162 -0.13 -19.64 -9.48
N ASP A 163 0.90 -19.79 -8.70
CA ASP A 163 1.14 -19.01 -7.49
C ASP A 163 1.59 -17.59 -7.88
N ILE A 164 0.66 -16.66 -7.87
CA ILE A 164 0.91 -15.26 -8.29
C ILE A 164 1.82 -14.56 -7.27
N VAL A 165 1.47 -14.63 -5.97
CA VAL A 165 2.26 -13.99 -4.90
C VAL A 165 3.68 -14.57 -4.84
N GLY A 166 3.81 -15.90 -4.85
CA GLY A 166 5.10 -16.55 -4.82
C GLY A 166 5.96 -16.25 -6.05
N THR A 167 5.33 -16.11 -7.22
CA THR A 167 6.05 -15.71 -8.43
C THR A 167 6.56 -14.28 -8.33
N TRP A 168 5.72 -13.32 -7.89
CA TRP A 168 6.15 -11.94 -7.64
C TRP A 168 7.29 -11.87 -6.60
N ALA A 169 7.15 -12.61 -5.48
CA ALA A 169 8.18 -12.66 -4.43
C ALA A 169 9.54 -13.12 -4.98
N LYS A 170 9.53 -14.20 -5.76
CA LYS A 170 10.74 -14.76 -6.39
C LYS A 170 11.39 -13.75 -7.33
N VAL A 171 10.62 -13.15 -8.23
CA VAL A 171 11.16 -12.28 -9.28
C VAL A 171 11.58 -10.92 -8.70
N ALA A 172 10.83 -10.34 -7.77
CA ALA A 172 11.21 -9.10 -7.08
C ALA A 172 12.59 -9.26 -6.41
N ARG A 173 12.77 -10.31 -5.62
CA ARG A 173 14.04 -10.59 -4.93
C ARG A 173 15.17 -10.89 -5.89
N ALA A 174 14.93 -11.64 -6.97
CA ALA A 174 15.93 -11.92 -8.00
C ALA A 174 16.42 -10.64 -8.69
N ASN A 175 15.58 -9.61 -8.77
CA ASN A 175 15.93 -8.30 -9.31
C ASN A 175 16.38 -7.29 -8.23
N GLY A 176 16.55 -7.74 -6.97
CA GLY A 176 17.07 -6.92 -5.87
C GLY A 176 16.04 -5.93 -5.30
N LEU A 177 14.74 -6.14 -5.52
CA LEU A 177 13.67 -5.41 -4.84
C LEU A 177 13.28 -6.11 -3.53
N ARG A 178 12.90 -5.33 -2.51
CA ARG A 178 12.16 -5.84 -1.36
C ARG A 178 10.76 -6.26 -1.79
N PHE A 179 10.18 -7.24 -1.09
CA PHE A 179 8.88 -7.79 -1.44
C PHE A 179 7.88 -7.64 -0.29
N GLY A 180 6.70 -7.11 -0.61
CA GLY A 180 5.59 -6.98 0.31
C GLY A 180 4.34 -7.69 -0.20
N VAL A 181 3.39 -7.87 0.71
CA VAL A 181 2.04 -8.32 0.40
C VAL A 181 1.01 -7.37 0.98
N SER A 182 -0.07 -7.13 0.24
CA SER A 182 -1.26 -6.48 0.78
C SER A 182 -2.37 -7.50 0.97
N TYR A 183 -3.00 -7.45 2.14
CA TYR A 183 -4.04 -8.38 2.56
C TYR A 183 -5.33 -7.61 2.86
N HIS A 184 -6.35 -7.75 2.03
CA HIS A 184 -7.63 -7.04 2.13
C HIS A 184 -8.78 -7.94 2.61
N GLY A 185 -8.52 -9.22 2.84
CA GLY A 185 -9.50 -10.23 3.24
C GLY A 185 -9.99 -10.10 4.68
N THR A 186 -10.16 -8.88 5.18
CA THR A 186 -10.49 -8.58 6.57
C THR A 186 -11.95 -8.91 6.91
N PRO A 187 -12.26 -9.18 8.18
CA PRO A 187 -13.63 -9.48 8.60
C PRO A 187 -14.63 -8.36 8.30
N HIS A 188 -14.23 -7.10 8.45
CA HIS A 188 -15.12 -5.97 8.25
C HIS A 188 -15.60 -5.85 6.79
N ARG A 189 -14.69 -5.69 5.83
CA ARG A 189 -15.09 -5.47 4.43
C ARG A 189 -15.50 -6.75 3.73
N THR A 190 -14.74 -7.82 3.91
CA THR A 190 -15.06 -9.08 3.24
C THR A 190 -16.35 -9.66 3.77
N TRP A 191 -16.41 -9.94 5.07
CA TRP A 191 -17.57 -10.61 5.67
C TRP A 191 -18.83 -9.74 5.64
N ASP A 192 -18.72 -8.45 5.97
CA ASP A 192 -19.91 -7.58 6.12
C ASP A 192 -20.38 -6.90 4.85
N GLU A 193 -19.45 -6.59 3.92
CA GLU A 193 -19.81 -5.77 2.77
C GLU A 193 -19.82 -6.53 1.44
N PHE A 194 -18.84 -7.42 1.22
CA PHE A 194 -18.72 -8.11 -0.06
C PHE A 194 -19.54 -9.40 -0.12
N LEU A 195 -19.48 -10.24 0.91
CA LEU A 195 -20.15 -11.53 0.86
C LEU A 195 -21.68 -11.44 0.92
N PRO A 196 -22.31 -10.54 1.73
CA PRO A 196 -23.77 -10.53 1.85
C PRO A 196 -24.54 -10.19 0.58
N VAL A 197 -23.93 -9.48 -0.38
CA VAL A 197 -24.62 -9.15 -1.63
C VAL A 197 -24.78 -10.35 -2.56
N ARG A 198 -23.93 -11.38 -2.41
CA ARG A 198 -23.92 -12.59 -3.23
C ARG A 198 -25.11 -13.54 -2.97
N TYR A 199 -25.82 -13.35 -1.85
CA TYR A 199 -27.01 -14.14 -1.49
C TYR A 199 -28.33 -13.48 -1.85
N LYS A 200 -28.28 -12.27 -2.39
CA LYS A 200 -29.47 -11.50 -2.78
C LYS A 200 -30.05 -12.03 -4.08
N SER A 201 -31.05 -11.35 -4.57
CA SER A 201 -31.71 -11.55 -5.85
C SER A 201 -32.06 -10.19 -6.42
N ASP A 202 -32.39 -10.15 -7.69
CA ASP A 202 -33.02 -8.97 -8.30
C ASP A 202 -34.36 -8.67 -7.63
N SER A 203 -34.65 -7.38 -7.46
CA SER A 203 -35.94 -6.89 -6.96
C SER A 203 -36.99 -6.72 -8.07
N THR A 204 -36.54 -6.59 -9.31
CA THR A 204 -37.38 -6.35 -10.50
C THR A 204 -36.87 -7.13 -11.72
N GLY A 205 -37.70 -7.20 -12.76
CA GLY A 205 -37.32 -7.84 -14.02
C GLY A 205 -37.66 -9.32 -14.10
N PRO A 206 -37.29 -9.99 -15.21
CA PRO A 206 -37.65 -11.39 -15.50
C PRO A 206 -37.12 -12.41 -14.49
N LEU A 207 -36.02 -12.10 -13.81
CA LEU A 207 -35.38 -12.96 -12.81
C LEU A 207 -35.53 -12.44 -11.38
N ALA A 208 -36.51 -11.54 -11.15
CA ALA A 208 -36.80 -11.04 -9.79
C ALA A 208 -37.06 -12.22 -8.81
N GLY A 209 -36.42 -12.16 -7.65
CA GLY A 209 -36.52 -13.20 -6.62
C GLY A 209 -35.67 -14.46 -6.88
N VAL A 210 -35.02 -14.59 -8.05
CA VAL A 210 -34.07 -15.69 -8.30
C VAL A 210 -32.78 -15.39 -7.55
N PRO A 211 -32.37 -16.25 -6.57
CA PRO A 211 -31.15 -16.02 -5.82
C PRO A 211 -29.91 -16.01 -6.70
N TYR A 212 -28.95 -15.15 -6.37
CA TYR A 212 -27.63 -15.17 -7.00
C TYR A 212 -26.84 -16.43 -6.60
N ASP A 213 -25.70 -16.63 -7.23
CA ASP A 213 -24.89 -17.86 -7.10
C ASP A 213 -24.25 -18.06 -5.70
N GLY A 214 -24.30 -17.07 -4.82
CA GLY A 214 -23.88 -17.21 -3.41
C GLY A 214 -24.70 -18.27 -2.63
N MET A 215 -25.91 -18.60 -3.10
CA MET A 215 -26.74 -19.67 -2.52
C MET A 215 -26.36 -21.06 -3.01
N GLN A 216 -25.47 -21.19 -4.00
CA GLN A 216 -25.06 -22.50 -4.53
C GLN A 216 -24.22 -23.28 -3.50
N THR A 217 -24.33 -24.59 -3.58
CA THR A 217 -23.62 -25.55 -2.73
C THR A 217 -22.73 -26.46 -3.57
N ILE A 218 -21.91 -27.28 -2.94
CA ILE A 218 -21.04 -28.24 -3.64
C ILE A 218 -21.81 -29.19 -4.58
N SER A 219 -23.08 -29.52 -4.24
CA SER A 219 -23.93 -30.39 -5.06
C SER A 219 -24.33 -29.75 -6.38
N ASP A 220 -24.44 -28.41 -6.46
CA ASP A 220 -24.79 -27.67 -7.66
C ASP A 220 -23.66 -27.66 -8.70
N GLY A 221 -22.47 -28.08 -8.29
CA GLY A 221 -21.28 -28.21 -9.13
C GLY A 221 -21.24 -29.47 -9.99
N LYS A 222 -22.17 -30.42 -9.80
CA LYS A 222 -22.14 -31.66 -10.56
C LYS A 222 -22.23 -31.41 -12.06
N GLY A 223 -21.22 -31.90 -12.79
CA GLY A 223 -21.10 -31.69 -14.23
C GLY A 223 -20.61 -30.30 -14.66
N LYS A 224 -20.27 -29.42 -13.74
CA LYS A 224 -19.70 -28.10 -14.01
C LYS A 224 -18.18 -28.11 -13.81
N TRP A 225 -17.51 -27.06 -14.27
CA TRP A 225 -16.04 -26.90 -14.16
C TRP A 225 -15.56 -26.90 -12.70
N TRP A 226 -16.41 -26.48 -11.76
CA TRP A 226 -16.09 -26.40 -10.33
C TRP A 226 -16.63 -27.61 -9.51
N ALA A 227 -16.94 -28.72 -10.17
CA ALA A 227 -17.36 -29.94 -9.51
C ALA A 227 -16.38 -30.38 -8.42
N GLY A 228 -16.89 -30.65 -7.23
CA GLY A 228 -16.08 -30.99 -6.06
C GLY A 228 -15.53 -29.80 -5.25
N MET A 229 -15.70 -28.57 -5.71
CA MET A 229 -15.35 -27.37 -4.97
C MET A 229 -16.59 -26.76 -4.32
N ASP A 230 -16.52 -26.46 -3.02
CA ASP A 230 -17.62 -25.80 -2.32
C ASP A 230 -17.61 -24.29 -2.57
N PRO A 231 -18.60 -23.72 -3.28
CA PRO A 231 -18.65 -22.29 -3.55
C PRO A 231 -18.90 -21.45 -2.28
N GLN A 232 -19.41 -22.04 -1.21
CA GLN A 232 -19.59 -21.33 0.07
C GLN A 232 -18.27 -20.98 0.77
N LEU A 233 -17.18 -21.66 0.41
CA LEU A 233 -15.85 -21.27 0.89
C LEU A 233 -15.36 -19.94 0.24
N LEU A 234 -15.83 -19.61 -0.97
CA LEU A 234 -15.58 -18.33 -1.62
C LEU A 234 -16.61 -17.28 -1.22
N ASN A 235 -17.89 -17.67 -1.25
CA ASN A 235 -19.02 -16.75 -1.08
C ASN A 235 -19.40 -16.52 0.39
N GLY A 236 -18.87 -17.33 1.32
CA GLY A 236 -19.33 -17.44 2.69
C GLY A 236 -20.68 -18.15 2.79
N LYS A 237 -21.24 -18.23 3.99
CA LYS A 237 -22.61 -18.68 4.23
C LYS A 237 -23.55 -17.48 4.31
N PRO A 238 -24.84 -17.63 3.96
CA PRO A 238 -25.82 -16.56 4.12
C PRO A 238 -25.86 -16.01 5.55
N HIS A 239 -25.65 -14.70 5.69
CA HIS A 239 -25.71 -14.00 6.97
C HIS A 239 -26.19 -12.57 6.79
N LYS A 240 -26.55 -11.94 7.88
CA LYS A 240 -26.87 -10.50 7.92
C LYS A 240 -25.60 -9.71 8.22
N LYS A 241 -25.57 -8.46 7.77
CA LYS A 241 -24.54 -7.51 8.20
C LYS A 241 -24.46 -7.50 9.74
N ASN A 242 -23.26 -7.33 10.27
CA ASN A 242 -22.98 -7.34 11.70
C ASN A 242 -23.27 -8.70 12.40
N THR A 243 -23.19 -9.81 11.67
CA THR A 243 -23.27 -11.14 12.27
C THR A 243 -21.86 -11.61 12.67
N PRO A 244 -21.60 -11.93 13.95
CA PRO A 244 -20.32 -12.49 14.36
C PRO A 244 -19.96 -13.76 13.60
N CYS A 245 -18.69 -13.89 13.21
CA CYS A 245 -18.20 -15.08 12.51
C CYS A 245 -16.82 -15.51 13.02
N PRO A 246 -16.74 -16.22 14.14
CA PRO A 246 -15.48 -16.73 14.68
C PRO A 246 -14.70 -17.59 13.67
N GLU A 247 -15.40 -18.42 12.89
CA GLU A 247 -14.78 -19.28 11.88
C GLU A 247 -14.10 -18.46 10.76
N PHE A 248 -14.73 -17.37 10.32
CA PHE A 248 -14.14 -16.49 9.32
C PHE A 248 -12.88 -15.81 9.85
N VAL A 249 -12.92 -15.34 11.10
CA VAL A 249 -11.75 -14.73 11.75
C VAL A 249 -10.63 -15.73 11.93
N GLN A 250 -10.93 -16.96 12.32
CA GLN A 250 -9.93 -18.02 12.38
C GLN A 250 -9.30 -18.28 11.02
N GLN A 251 -10.09 -18.35 9.95
CA GLN A 251 -9.59 -18.50 8.59
C GLN A 251 -8.73 -17.29 8.16
N PHE A 252 -9.15 -16.08 8.51
CA PHE A 252 -8.35 -14.87 8.28
C PHE A 252 -6.98 -14.99 8.93
N MET A 253 -6.90 -15.35 10.21
CA MET A 253 -5.64 -15.50 10.94
C MET A 253 -4.73 -16.57 10.31
N LEU A 254 -5.29 -17.74 10.00
CA LEU A 254 -4.55 -18.86 9.38
C LEU A 254 -4.00 -18.47 7.98
N ARG A 255 -4.78 -17.75 7.20
CA ARG A 255 -4.37 -17.28 5.86
C ARG A 255 -3.28 -16.21 5.94
N VAL A 256 -3.38 -15.26 6.87
CA VAL A 256 -2.33 -14.27 7.13
C VAL A 256 -1.03 -14.96 7.58
N GLN A 257 -1.13 -15.92 8.49
CA GLN A 257 0.02 -16.72 8.93
C GLN A 257 0.64 -17.50 7.77
N ASP A 258 -0.18 -18.13 6.92
CA ASP A 258 0.30 -18.88 5.75
C ASP A 258 1.08 -17.99 4.76
N VAL A 259 0.62 -16.76 4.51
CA VAL A 259 1.33 -15.78 3.68
C VAL A 259 2.69 -15.41 4.31
N ILE A 260 2.72 -15.11 5.61
CA ILE A 260 3.95 -14.78 6.34
C ILE A 260 4.96 -15.93 6.25
N ASP A 261 4.52 -17.14 6.52
CA ASP A 261 5.38 -18.34 6.58
C ASP A 261 5.86 -18.77 5.18
N SER A 262 5.00 -18.65 4.18
CA SER A 262 5.31 -19.13 2.82
C SER A 262 6.23 -18.18 2.06
N TYR A 263 6.10 -16.86 2.29
CA TYR A 263 6.80 -15.87 1.44
C TYR A 263 7.73 -14.94 2.21
N SER A 264 7.68 -14.91 3.56
CA SER A 264 8.51 -14.04 4.40
C SER A 264 8.55 -12.60 3.86
N PRO A 265 7.40 -11.92 3.71
CA PRO A 265 7.36 -10.59 3.11
C PRO A 265 8.12 -9.58 3.98
N ASP A 266 8.74 -8.59 3.33
CA ASP A 266 9.37 -7.45 4.00
C ASP A 266 8.34 -6.38 4.43
N ILE A 267 7.18 -6.34 3.74
CA ILE A 267 6.05 -5.47 4.07
C ILE A 267 4.79 -6.33 4.18
N LEU A 268 4.03 -6.10 5.23
CA LEU A 268 2.68 -6.63 5.43
C LEU A 268 1.71 -5.46 5.54
N ASN A 269 0.96 -5.20 4.48
CA ASN A 269 -0.01 -4.12 4.39
C ASN A 269 -1.43 -4.66 4.56
N PHE A 270 -2.27 -3.94 5.32
CA PHE A 270 -3.69 -4.25 5.50
C PHE A 270 -4.55 -3.06 5.09
N ASP A 271 -5.47 -3.28 4.17
CA ASP A 271 -6.34 -2.23 3.62
C ASP A 271 -7.43 -1.72 4.58
N ASP A 272 -7.77 -2.45 5.62
CA ASP A 272 -8.91 -2.14 6.49
C ASP A 272 -8.55 -1.32 7.74
N GLY A 273 -7.31 -0.90 7.85
CA GLY A 273 -6.87 0.00 8.90
C GLY A 273 -7.08 -0.50 10.32
N ALA A 274 -7.18 0.46 11.23
CA ALA A 274 -7.32 0.21 12.68
C ALA A 274 -8.69 -0.34 13.08
N ARG A 275 -9.64 -0.45 12.18
CA ARG A 275 -11.00 -0.94 12.49
C ARG A 275 -11.08 -2.38 12.97
N PHE A 276 -10.04 -3.16 12.77
CA PHE A 276 -9.92 -4.46 13.43
C PHE A 276 -9.10 -4.41 14.72
N THR A 277 -8.71 -3.22 15.18
CA THR A 277 -7.86 -3.02 16.35
C THR A 277 -8.55 -2.30 17.50
N PHE A 278 -9.56 -1.44 17.24
CA PHE A 278 -10.20 -0.55 18.22
C PHE A 278 -11.70 -0.40 18.05
N ASP A 279 -12.32 0.13 19.11
CA ASP A 279 -13.64 0.74 19.09
C ASP A 279 -13.63 1.89 18.07
N ASP A 280 -14.65 1.93 17.22
CA ASP A 280 -14.74 2.81 16.04
C ASP A 280 -14.88 4.31 16.36
N GLY A 281 -14.66 4.73 17.59
CA GLY A 281 -14.73 6.13 17.99
C GLY A 281 -16.04 6.85 17.64
N GLY A 282 -17.13 6.10 17.44
CA GLY A 282 -18.47 6.65 17.21
C GLY A 282 -19.00 6.59 15.76
N THR A 283 -18.36 5.83 14.85
CA THR A 283 -18.92 5.62 13.49
C THR A 283 -20.05 4.60 13.44
N GLY A 284 -20.38 3.97 14.57
CA GLY A 284 -21.48 3.00 14.71
C GLY A 284 -21.16 1.59 14.23
N ALA A 285 -19.91 1.29 13.86
CA ALA A 285 -19.47 -0.09 13.66
C ALA A 285 -19.21 -0.74 15.02
N PRO A 286 -19.67 -1.96 15.28
CA PRO A 286 -19.47 -2.61 16.57
C PRO A 286 -17.98 -2.91 16.80
N ASP A 287 -17.50 -2.68 18.03
CA ASP A 287 -16.19 -3.11 18.49
C ASP A 287 -15.95 -4.57 18.13
N LEU A 288 -14.88 -4.85 17.40
CA LEU A 288 -14.50 -6.22 17.02
C LEU A 288 -14.34 -7.13 18.24
N LYS A 289 -13.94 -6.61 19.41
CA LYS A 289 -13.91 -7.34 20.68
C LYS A 289 -15.29 -7.83 21.10
N VAL A 290 -16.30 -6.97 20.98
CA VAL A 290 -17.70 -7.31 21.30
C VAL A 290 -18.26 -8.20 20.20
N TRP A 291 -17.88 -7.94 18.98
CA TRP A 291 -18.48 -8.50 17.79
C TRP A 291 -18.03 -9.92 17.47
N LEU A 292 -16.74 -10.20 17.69
CA LEU A 292 -16.12 -11.48 17.38
C LEU A 292 -15.69 -12.24 18.64
N GLY A 293 -15.82 -11.64 19.82
CA GLY A 293 -15.31 -12.21 21.07
C GLY A 293 -13.79 -12.35 21.11
N ILE A 294 -13.04 -11.64 20.23
CA ILE A 294 -11.60 -11.79 20.06
C ILE A 294 -10.92 -10.50 20.48
N PRO A 295 -10.18 -10.50 21.58
CA PRO A 295 -9.39 -9.37 21.96
C PRO A 295 -8.14 -9.24 21.06
N ASP A 296 -7.93 -8.05 20.51
CA ASP A 296 -6.66 -7.58 19.94
C ASP A 296 -5.99 -8.50 18.90
N LEU A 297 -6.67 -8.77 17.77
CA LEU A 297 -6.10 -9.55 16.65
C LEU A 297 -4.82 -8.91 16.09
N ALA A 298 -4.81 -7.59 15.94
CA ALA A 298 -3.68 -6.90 15.33
C ALA A 298 -2.38 -7.04 16.11
N PRO A 299 -2.32 -6.86 17.45
CA PRO A 299 -1.11 -7.12 18.21
C PRO A 299 -0.60 -8.56 18.08
N GLN A 300 -1.49 -9.55 17.94
CA GLN A 300 -1.09 -10.94 17.74
C GLN A 300 -0.42 -11.14 16.38
N ILE A 301 -1.03 -10.64 15.31
CA ILE A 301 -0.47 -10.68 13.95
C ILE A 301 0.87 -9.97 13.91
N MET A 302 0.97 -8.77 14.49
CA MET A 302 2.18 -7.96 14.47
C MET A 302 3.31 -8.62 15.24
N ALA A 303 3.05 -9.14 16.45
CA ALA A 303 4.05 -9.87 17.23
C ALA A 303 4.53 -11.12 16.49
N TYR A 304 3.60 -11.89 15.89
CA TYR A 304 3.94 -13.04 15.07
C TYR A 304 4.86 -12.64 13.92
N TYR A 305 4.46 -11.66 13.13
CA TYR A 305 5.19 -11.20 11.96
C TYR A 305 6.57 -10.66 12.32
N TYR A 306 6.66 -9.76 13.30
CA TYR A 306 7.93 -9.15 13.71
C TYR A 306 8.92 -10.20 14.24
N ASN A 307 8.47 -11.10 15.11
CA ASN A 307 9.35 -12.14 15.65
C ASN A 307 9.79 -13.14 14.56
N LYS A 308 8.89 -13.50 13.65
CA LYS A 308 9.22 -14.35 12.49
C LYS A 308 10.24 -13.68 11.58
N ASN A 309 10.03 -12.39 11.30
CA ASN A 309 10.94 -11.59 10.49
C ASN A 309 12.34 -11.50 11.13
N ILE A 310 12.44 -11.26 12.44
CA ILE A 310 13.71 -11.27 13.18
C ILE A 310 14.43 -12.62 13.04
N GLN A 311 13.70 -13.73 13.14
CA GLN A 311 14.29 -15.08 13.00
C GLN A 311 14.86 -15.30 11.60
N THR A 312 14.18 -14.82 10.57
CA THR A 312 14.63 -14.97 9.16
C THR A 312 15.74 -14.00 8.76
N HIS A 313 15.91 -12.89 9.51
CA HIS A 313 16.89 -11.84 9.22
C HIS A 313 18.05 -11.77 10.23
N SER A 314 18.47 -12.92 10.75
CA SER A 314 19.66 -13.03 11.63
C SER A 314 19.60 -12.13 12.87
N GLY A 315 18.44 -12.03 13.49
CA GLY A 315 18.22 -11.27 14.72
C GLY A 315 17.89 -9.78 14.54
N ARG A 316 17.71 -9.31 13.30
CA ARG A 316 17.33 -7.92 13.01
C ARG A 316 15.90 -7.84 12.51
N LEU A 317 15.18 -6.82 12.96
CA LEU A 317 13.87 -6.51 12.39
C LEU A 317 14.04 -5.77 11.07
N GLU A 318 13.63 -6.43 9.99
CA GLU A 318 13.58 -5.86 8.63
C GLU A 318 12.12 -5.74 8.12
N GLY A 319 11.14 -6.15 8.93
CA GLY A 319 9.74 -6.18 8.58
C GLY A 319 9.03 -4.85 8.85
N VAL A 320 8.11 -4.50 7.95
CA VAL A 320 7.23 -3.34 8.07
C VAL A 320 5.78 -3.83 8.08
N VAL A 321 5.01 -3.43 9.09
CA VAL A 321 3.54 -3.51 9.05
C VAL A 321 3.03 -2.13 8.69
N ASP A 322 2.12 -2.08 7.73
CA ASP A 322 1.55 -0.86 7.20
C ASP A 322 0.02 -0.89 7.32
N LEU A 323 -0.54 0.10 8.02
CA LEU A 323 -1.97 0.18 8.35
C LEU A 323 -2.51 1.58 8.13
N LYS A 324 -3.74 1.64 7.63
CA LYS A 324 -4.54 2.86 7.50
C LYS A 324 -5.18 3.27 8.82
N GLU A 325 -5.58 4.54 8.94
CA GLU A 325 -6.43 5.05 10.03
C GLU A 325 -5.95 4.65 11.45
N VAL A 326 -4.67 4.85 11.71
CA VAL A 326 -4.02 4.44 12.97
C VAL A 326 -4.18 5.51 14.03
N ASP A 327 -4.75 5.16 15.19
CA ASP A 327 -4.93 6.06 16.33
C ASP A 327 -3.61 6.40 17.05
N GLU A 328 -3.57 7.60 17.65
CA GLU A 328 -2.38 8.12 18.33
C GLU A 328 -1.76 7.16 19.37
N PRO A 329 -2.52 6.45 20.20
CA PRO A 329 -1.95 5.57 21.22
C PRO A 329 -1.07 4.43 20.69
N ILE A 330 -1.22 4.08 19.42
CA ILE A 330 -0.42 3.02 18.78
C ILE A 330 0.58 3.53 17.75
N TRP A 331 0.71 4.83 17.57
CA TRP A 331 1.79 5.37 16.75
C TRP A 331 3.15 4.87 17.23
N GLY A 332 4.01 4.55 16.28
CA GLY A 332 5.33 4.00 16.57
C GLY A 332 5.37 2.49 16.80
N THR A 333 4.23 1.79 16.76
CA THR A 333 4.19 0.32 16.75
C THR A 333 4.24 -0.28 15.35
N LEU A 334 4.05 0.55 14.32
CA LEU A 334 3.92 0.21 12.91
C LEU A 334 4.22 1.44 12.03
N THR A 335 4.14 1.28 10.73
CA THR A 335 4.18 2.37 9.75
C THR A 335 2.75 2.81 9.42
N ARG A 336 2.50 4.12 9.45
CA ARG A 336 1.17 4.66 9.11
C ARG A 336 1.02 4.78 7.61
N ASP A 337 -0.11 4.31 7.09
CA ASP A 337 -0.57 4.60 5.74
C ASP A 337 -1.62 5.72 5.75
N PHE A 338 -1.46 6.68 4.87
CA PHE A 338 -2.37 7.81 4.73
C PHE A 338 -3.42 7.61 3.63
N GLU A 339 -3.49 6.47 3.00
CA GLU A 339 -4.35 6.12 1.86
C GLU A 339 -4.80 7.31 1.00
N ALA A 340 -4.17 7.50 -0.14
CA ALA A 340 -4.52 8.57 -1.08
C ALA A 340 -4.49 10.00 -0.49
N ASN A 341 -4.05 10.18 0.77
CA ASN A 341 -3.88 11.46 1.42
C ASN A 341 -2.41 11.80 1.60
N LEU A 342 -2.12 13.09 1.76
CA LEU A 342 -0.77 13.58 2.05
C LEU A 342 -0.68 14.07 3.49
N ALA A 343 0.47 13.86 4.11
CA ALA A 343 0.76 14.54 5.36
C ALA A 343 0.80 16.06 5.14
N ASP A 344 0.16 16.82 6.03
CA ASP A 344 0.12 18.28 5.97
C ASP A 344 1.43 18.93 6.42
N SER A 345 2.30 18.18 7.07
CA SER A 345 3.55 18.66 7.66
C SER A 345 4.62 17.56 7.67
N LEU A 346 5.84 17.96 7.99
CA LEU A 346 6.94 17.05 8.25
C LEU A 346 6.56 16.07 9.38
N GLN A 347 6.69 14.77 9.10
CA GLN A 347 6.41 13.71 10.07
C GLN A 347 7.71 13.25 10.75
N GLU A 348 7.63 13.02 12.05
CA GLU A 348 8.74 12.49 12.85
C GLU A 348 9.07 11.05 12.45
N ASN A 349 8.04 10.20 12.38
CA ASN A 349 8.16 8.81 11.99
C ASN A 349 7.95 8.65 10.47
N PRO A 350 8.63 7.67 9.84
CA PRO A 350 8.35 7.29 8.46
C PRO A 350 6.88 6.87 8.30
N TRP A 351 6.31 7.19 7.15
CA TRP A 351 4.94 6.88 6.78
C TRP A 351 4.86 6.49 5.32
N GLN A 352 3.75 5.93 4.91
CA GLN A 352 3.47 5.61 3.51
C GLN A 352 2.17 6.27 3.08
N THR A 353 2.02 6.50 1.80
CA THR A 353 0.73 6.70 1.16
C THR A 353 0.64 5.84 -0.07
N GLU A 354 -0.54 5.34 -0.31
CA GLU A 354 -0.89 4.60 -1.50
C GLU A 354 -1.58 5.54 -2.49
N ALA A 355 -1.19 5.45 -3.75
CA ALA A 355 -1.85 6.13 -4.84
C ALA A 355 -1.94 5.21 -6.06
N CYS A 356 -2.84 5.51 -6.99
CA CYS A 356 -2.91 4.81 -8.27
C CYS A 356 -2.89 5.81 -9.43
N ILE A 357 -2.41 5.38 -10.56
CA ILE A 357 -2.47 6.20 -11.78
C ILE A 357 -3.87 6.23 -12.40
N GLY A 358 -4.74 5.32 -11.99
CA GLY A 358 -6.13 5.20 -12.47
C GLY A 358 -7.07 4.69 -11.39
N GLY A 359 -7.72 3.56 -11.61
CA GLY A 359 -8.44 2.79 -10.58
C GLY A 359 -7.51 1.78 -9.91
N TRP A 360 -7.86 1.29 -8.72
CA TRP A 360 -7.09 0.24 -8.05
C TRP A 360 -7.03 -1.05 -8.88
N HIS A 361 -8.18 -1.52 -9.37
CA HIS A 361 -8.26 -2.55 -10.41
C HIS A 361 -8.41 -1.92 -11.78
N TYR A 362 -7.92 -2.60 -12.80
CA TYR A 362 -7.89 -2.12 -14.17
C TYR A 362 -9.28 -1.73 -14.71
N SER A 363 -9.34 -0.58 -15.37
CA SER A 363 -10.54 -0.06 -16.04
C SER A 363 -10.22 0.30 -17.49
N ARG A 364 -10.78 -0.44 -18.42
CA ARG A 364 -10.63 -0.18 -19.86
C ARG A 364 -11.06 1.24 -20.24
N TRP A 365 -12.07 1.77 -19.57
CA TRP A 365 -12.53 3.14 -19.80
C TRP A 365 -11.42 4.18 -19.61
N LEU A 366 -10.56 3.98 -18.60
CA LEU A 366 -9.44 4.91 -18.34
C LEU A 366 -8.44 4.90 -19.49
N PHE A 367 -8.11 3.72 -20.00
CA PHE A 367 -7.25 3.57 -21.18
C PHE A 367 -7.85 4.19 -22.43
N GLU A 368 -9.09 3.81 -22.79
CA GLU A 368 -9.78 4.29 -23.99
C GLU A 368 -9.99 5.81 -24.01
N ASN A 369 -10.06 6.46 -22.84
CA ASN A 369 -10.24 7.90 -22.70
C ASN A 369 -8.95 8.65 -22.32
N HIS A 370 -7.79 7.99 -22.29
CA HIS A 370 -6.51 8.57 -21.84
C HIS A 370 -6.61 9.30 -20.50
N ALA A 371 -7.36 8.71 -19.56
CA ALA A 371 -7.77 9.32 -18.31
C ALA A 371 -6.91 8.94 -17.11
N TYR A 372 -5.77 8.29 -17.32
CA TYR A 372 -4.78 8.05 -16.27
C TYR A 372 -4.17 9.36 -15.76
N GLN A 373 -3.77 9.35 -14.49
CA GLN A 373 -2.98 10.43 -13.89
C GLN A 373 -1.67 10.59 -14.66
N LYS A 374 -1.23 11.83 -14.81
CA LYS A 374 -0.03 12.15 -15.60
C LYS A 374 1.23 12.15 -14.73
N PRO A 375 2.40 11.80 -15.28
CA PRO A 375 3.69 11.93 -14.59
C PRO A 375 3.93 13.34 -14.04
N SER A 376 3.41 14.37 -14.73
CA SER A 376 3.45 15.79 -14.31
C SER A 376 2.77 16.07 -12.96
N LEU A 377 1.89 15.19 -12.49
CA LEU A 377 1.27 15.25 -11.16
C LEU A 377 1.95 14.29 -10.18
N MET A 378 2.25 13.07 -10.64
CA MET A 378 2.75 12.01 -9.75
C MET A 378 4.22 12.23 -9.33
N ILE A 379 5.04 12.86 -10.18
CA ILE A 379 6.44 13.16 -9.85
C ILE A 379 6.55 14.26 -8.78
N PRO A 380 5.90 15.43 -8.91
CA PRO A 380 5.84 16.41 -7.82
C PRO A 380 5.24 15.85 -6.53
N LEU A 381 4.24 14.95 -6.63
CA LEU A 381 3.66 14.26 -5.49
C LEU A 381 4.70 13.39 -4.77
N LEU A 382 5.47 12.57 -5.51
CA LEU A 382 6.55 11.76 -4.94
C LEU A 382 7.57 12.64 -4.20
N VAL A 383 7.96 13.76 -4.79
CA VAL A 383 8.91 14.70 -4.18
C VAL A 383 8.33 15.28 -2.88
N ASP A 384 7.06 15.70 -2.88
CA ASP A 384 6.38 16.24 -1.70
C ASP A 384 6.31 15.21 -0.56
N ILE A 385 5.90 13.97 -0.86
CA ILE A 385 5.84 12.86 0.09
C ILE A 385 7.21 12.62 0.73
N VAL A 386 8.25 12.51 -0.09
CA VAL A 386 9.62 12.23 0.38
C VAL A 386 10.16 13.36 1.25
N SER A 387 9.85 14.61 0.91
CA SER A 387 10.27 15.79 1.70
C SER A 387 9.65 15.81 3.10
N LYS A 388 8.50 15.15 3.28
CA LYS A 388 7.76 15.03 4.54
C LYS A 388 8.03 13.71 5.30
N ASN A 389 9.11 12.98 4.96
CA ASN A 389 9.52 11.69 5.54
C ASN A 389 8.65 10.49 5.11
N GLY A 390 7.97 10.60 3.98
CA GLY A 390 7.08 9.56 3.47
C GLY A 390 7.67 8.69 2.38
N ASN A 391 6.99 7.57 2.11
CA ASN A 391 7.17 6.70 0.96
C ASN A 391 5.88 6.71 0.11
N LEU A 392 6.03 6.63 -1.21
CA LEU A 392 4.92 6.43 -2.14
C LEU A 392 4.86 4.96 -2.56
N LEU A 393 3.72 4.30 -2.34
CA LEU A 393 3.37 3.03 -2.95
C LEU A 393 2.41 3.30 -4.10
N LEU A 394 2.89 3.18 -5.34
CA LEU A 394 2.14 3.53 -6.54
C LEU A 394 1.55 2.29 -7.21
N SER A 395 0.23 2.20 -7.28
CA SER A 395 -0.46 1.15 -8.00
C SER A 395 -0.44 1.43 -9.51
N ILE A 396 0.06 0.44 -10.25
CA ILE A 396 -0.04 0.34 -11.70
C ILE A 396 -1.01 -0.81 -11.98
N PRO A 397 -2.27 -0.52 -12.34
CA PRO A 397 -3.26 -1.57 -12.56
C PRO A 397 -2.93 -2.39 -13.80
N LEU A 398 -3.13 -3.71 -13.73
CA LEU A 398 -2.91 -4.60 -14.86
C LEU A 398 -4.25 -5.18 -15.33
N PRO A 399 -4.48 -5.29 -16.65
CA PRO A 399 -5.57 -6.10 -17.20
C PRO A 399 -5.51 -7.55 -16.72
N GLY A 400 -6.61 -8.28 -16.81
CA GLY A 400 -6.66 -9.69 -16.39
C GLY A 400 -5.63 -10.60 -17.09
N HIS A 401 -5.23 -10.28 -18.33
CA HIS A 401 -4.19 -11.02 -19.06
C HIS A 401 -2.76 -10.74 -18.56
N GLY A 402 -2.53 -9.63 -17.81
CA GLY A 402 -1.27 -9.37 -17.12
C GLY A 402 -0.23 -8.55 -17.89
N GLU A 403 -0.56 -7.97 -19.03
CA GLU A 403 0.30 -7.07 -19.80
C GLU A 403 -0.21 -5.63 -19.67
N PRO A 404 0.63 -4.64 -19.28
CA PRO A 404 0.23 -3.24 -19.22
C PRO A 404 -0.22 -2.72 -20.58
N ASP A 405 -1.12 -1.74 -20.58
CA ASP A 405 -1.47 -1.03 -21.80
C ASP A 405 -0.42 0.03 -22.19
N SER A 406 -0.60 0.65 -23.36
CA SER A 406 0.37 1.62 -23.89
C SER A 406 0.49 2.89 -23.06
N ASP A 407 -0.57 3.33 -22.39
CA ASP A 407 -0.56 4.54 -21.57
C ASP A 407 0.17 4.29 -20.24
N GLU A 408 -0.01 3.09 -19.66
CA GLU A 408 0.73 2.65 -18.45
C GLU A 408 2.24 2.51 -18.76
N LEU A 409 2.58 1.94 -19.93
CA LEU A 409 3.97 1.83 -20.38
C LEU A 409 4.61 3.21 -20.60
N ALA A 410 3.89 4.14 -21.23
CA ALA A 410 4.36 5.51 -21.45
C ALA A 410 4.57 6.25 -20.11
N PHE A 411 3.65 6.07 -19.16
CA PHE A 411 3.79 6.62 -17.81
C PHE A 411 5.06 6.11 -17.11
N LEU A 412 5.28 4.80 -17.13
CA LEU A 412 6.44 4.18 -16.49
C LEU A 412 7.75 4.58 -17.15
N ASP A 413 7.77 4.74 -18.47
CA ASP A 413 8.96 5.20 -19.20
C ASP A 413 9.33 6.65 -18.86
N GLU A 414 8.35 7.54 -18.81
CA GLU A 414 8.56 8.94 -18.43
C GLU A 414 9.04 9.09 -16.98
N LEU A 415 8.45 8.29 -16.06
CA LEU A 415 8.91 8.21 -14.67
C LEU A 415 10.35 7.70 -14.59
N ALA A 416 10.71 6.69 -15.39
CA ALA A 416 12.07 6.14 -15.43
C ALA A 416 13.09 7.19 -15.89
N GLN A 417 12.79 7.92 -16.97
CA GLN A 417 13.65 9.01 -17.47
C GLN A 417 13.89 10.08 -16.40
N TRP A 418 12.85 10.43 -15.63
CA TRP A 418 13.00 11.38 -14.53
C TRP A 418 13.85 10.84 -13.39
N GLN A 419 13.64 9.57 -13.02
CA GLN A 419 14.39 8.89 -11.95
C GLN A 419 15.88 8.73 -12.30
N GLU A 420 16.22 8.45 -13.55
CA GLU A 420 17.61 8.35 -14.01
C GLU A 420 18.41 9.62 -13.70
N ILE A 421 17.76 10.79 -13.71
CA ILE A 421 18.39 12.08 -13.45
C ILE A 421 18.33 12.43 -11.96
N ASN A 422 17.19 12.23 -11.30
CA ASN A 422 16.89 12.86 -10.02
C ASN A 422 16.91 11.92 -8.81
N SER A 423 17.07 10.60 -9.00
CA SER A 423 16.99 9.60 -7.92
C SER A 423 18.00 9.84 -6.79
N GLU A 424 19.11 10.51 -7.03
CA GLU A 424 20.10 10.87 -6.00
C GLU A 424 19.48 11.73 -4.90
N GLY A 425 18.58 12.66 -5.27
CA GLY A 425 17.86 13.54 -4.34
C GLY A 425 16.64 12.87 -3.68
N ILE A 426 16.31 11.62 -4.06
CA ILE A 426 15.17 10.86 -3.55
C ILE A 426 15.64 9.70 -2.67
N LYS A 427 16.35 8.73 -3.25
CA LYS A 427 16.73 7.48 -2.59
C LYS A 427 17.79 7.67 -1.52
N GLY A 428 17.59 7.06 -0.36
CA GLY A 428 18.51 7.14 0.77
C GLY A 428 18.58 8.52 1.42
N THR A 429 17.60 9.39 1.14
CA THR A 429 17.54 10.73 1.72
C THR A 429 16.75 10.75 3.04
N ARG A 430 16.88 11.87 3.75
CA ARG A 430 16.12 12.21 4.96
C ARG A 430 15.46 13.57 4.77
N PRO A 431 14.39 13.89 5.48
CA PRO A 431 13.84 15.24 5.46
C PRO A 431 14.86 16.25 6.00
N TRP A 432 14.73 17.48 5.52
CA TRP A 432 15.47 18.60 6.09
C TRP A 432 14.72 19.23 7.28
N LYS A 433 15.23 20.33 7.84
CA LYS A 433 14.62 21.09 8.95
C LYS A 433 13.20 21.59 8.62
N ILE A 434 12.94 21.86 7.35
CA ILE A 434 11.63 22.17 6.77
C ILE A 434 11.42 21.30 5.53
N PHE A 435 10.17 20.92 5.25
CA PHE A 435 9.90 20.09 4.08
C PHE A 435 9.89 20.88 2.76
N GLY A 436 9.58 22.18 2.82
CA GLY A 436 9.49 22.98 1.62
C GLY A 436 9.16 24.45 1.87
N GLU A 437 9.04 25.20 0.79
CA GLU A 437 8.55 26.56 0.72
C GLU A 437 7.70 26.74 -0.55
N GLY A 438 6.95 27.84 -0.62
CA GLY A 438 6.08 28.17 -1.74
C GLY A 438 4.60 27.98 -1.41
N PRO A 439 3.70 28.42 -2.31
CA PRO A 439 2.25 28.46 -2.07
C PRO A 439 1.64 27.11 -1.73
N SER A 440 2.14 26.03 -2.32
CA SER A 440 1.61 24.68 -2.11
C SER A 440 1.90 24.13 -0.70
N THR A 441 2.77 24.75 0.10
CA THR A 441 3.02 24.33 1.49
C THR A 441 1.88 24.70 2.44
N GLU A 442 1.03 25.63 2.04
CA GLU A 442 -0.14 26.07 2.83
C GLU A 442 -1.38 25.22 2.57
N VAL A 443 -1.36 24.41 1.51
CA VAL A 443 -2.50 23.54 1.15
C VAL A 443 -2.50 22.31 2.05
N LYS A 444 -3.65 22.06 2.69
CA LYS A 444 -3.87 20.93 3.60
C LYS A 444 -4.93 19.99 3.07
N GLY A 445 -4.89 18.73 3.55
CA GLY A 445 -5.88 17.72 3.19
C GLY A 445 -5.85 17.37 1.71
N ILE A 446 -4.64 17.34 1.11
CA ILE A 446 -4.48 16.94 -0.30
C ILE A 446 -4.81 15.46 -0.44
N VAL A 447 -5.78 15.15 -1.29
CA VAL A 447 -6.14 13.79 -1.68
C VAL A 447 -5.56 13.49 -3.05
N ALA A 448 -4.87 12.37 -3.20
CA ALA A 448 -4.18 11.99 -4.45
C ALA A 448 -5.12 12.02 -5.68
N TYR A 449 -6.39 11.65 -5.52
CA TYR A 449 -7.39 11.73 -6.59
C TYR A 449 -7.81 13.16 -6.98
N GLN A 450 -7.44 14.16 -6.18
CA GLN A 450 -7.76 15.57 -6.42
C GLN A 450 -6.53 16.38 -6.85
N LEU A 451 -5.40 15.73 -7.09
CA LEU A 451 -4.14 16.38 -7.47
C LEU A 451 -4.25 17.26 -8.70
N SER A 452 -5.13 16.94 -9.64
CA SER A 452 -5.41 17.79 -10.81
C SER A 452 -5.90 19.20 -10.46
N LYS A 453 -6.36 19.42 -9.21
CA LYS A 453 -6.77 20.74 -8.70
C LYS A 453 -5.57 21.56 -8.20
N TYR A 454 -4.41 20.92 -7.98
CA TYR A 454 -3.20 21.57 -7.47
C TYR A 454 -2.28 21.91 -8.63
N LYS A 455 -1.82 23.15 -8.66
CA LYS A 455 -0.82 23.62 -9.62
C LYS A 455 0.46 23.91 -8.85
N PHE A 456 1.44 23.07 -9.05
CA PHE A 456 2.80 23.36 -8.61
C PHE A 456 3.46 24.30 -9.62
N ASP A 457 4.30 25.20 -9.13
CA ASP A 457 5.07 26.09 -9.97
C ASP A 457 6.56 26.17 -9.54
N SER A 458 7.34 27.02 -10.20
CA SER A 458 8.77 27.16 -9.92
C SER A 458 9.11 27.79 -8.57
N THR A 459 8.12 28.31 -7.84
CA THR A 459 8.28 28.86 -6.49
C THR A 459 7.98 27.82 -5.40
N ASP A 460 7.40 26.68 -5.78
CA ASP A 460 7.21 25.54 -4.90
C ASP A 460 8.49 24.71 -4.82
N ILE A 461 9.17 24.81 -3.68
CA ILE A 461 10.41 24.08 -3.43
C ILE A 461 10.16 23.00 -2.38
N ARG A 462 10.78 21.83 -2.55
CA ARG A 462 10.82 20.75 -1.56
C ARG A 462 12.25 20.37 -1.25
N PHE A 463 12.50 19.95 -0.01
CA PHE A 463 13.85 19.69 0.48
C PHE A 463 14.03 18.26 0.96
N THR A 464 15.19 17.69 0.62
CA THR A 464 15.69 16.44 1.19
C THR A 464 17.19 16.58 1.51
N THR A 465 17.72 15.67 2.34
CA THR A 465 19.14 15.67 2.69
C THR A 465 19.76 14.30 2.57
N LYS A 466 21.05 14.23 2.24
CA LYS A 466 21.84 13.01 2.30
C LYS A 466 23.24 13.33 2.82
N GLY A 467 23.51 12.91 4.06
CA GLY A 467 24.67 13.40 4.78
C GLY A 467 24.64 14.95 4.89
N ASP A 468 25.68 15.61 4.47
CA ASP A 468 25.81 17.07 4.51
C ASP A 468 25.20 17.78 3.29
N VAL A 469 24.80 17.04 2.27
CA VAL A 469 24.26 17.60 1.02
C VAL A 469 22.76 17.86 1.19
N LEU A 470 22.34 19.06 0.78
CA LEU A 470 20.93 19.43 0.66
C LEU A 470 20.51 19.33 -0.81
N TYR A 471 19.35 18.73 -1.04
CA TYR A 471 18.67 18.70 -2.33
C TYR A 471 17.44 19.58 -2.25
N ALA A 472 17.30 20.50 -3.22
CA ALA A 472 16.14 21.37 -3.36
C ALA A 472 15.46 21.07 -4.71
N PHE A 473 14.22 20.69 -4.68
CA PHE A 473 13.42 20.41 -5.87
C PHE A 473 12.50 21.59 -6.17
N ALA A 474 12.67 22.25 -7.32
CA ALA A 474 11.65 23.13 -7.86
C ALA A 474 10.59 22.31 -8.59
N LEU A 475 9.31 22.48 -8.20
CA LEU A 475 8.19 21.69 -8.74
C LEU A 475 7.62 22.27 -10.04
N GLY A 476 8.30 23.23 -10.64
CA GLY A 476 8.03 23.82 -11.94
C GLY A 476 9.28 24.46 -12.53
N TRP A 477 9.29 24.70 -13.85
CA TRP A 477 10.39 25.41 -14.52
C TRP A 477 10.10 26.90 -14.58
N PRO A 478 11.05 27.76 -14.18
CA PRO A 478 10.82 29.20 -14.16
C PRO A 478 10.82 29.80 -15.58
N SER A 479 9.86 30.67 -15.86
CA SER A 479 9.73 31.33 -17.15
C SER A 479 10.80 32.42 -17.39
N ASP A 480 11.43 32.94 -16.32
CA ASP A 480 12.47 33.95 -16.33
C ASP A 480 13.89 33.36 -16.21
N ASN A 481 14.02 32.05 -16.31
CA ASN A 481 15.28 31.32 -16.15
C ASN A 481 15.96 31.56 -14.78
N GLN A 482 15.18 31.84 -13.72
CA GLN A 482 15.71 32.05 -12.38
C GLN A 482 14.89 31.32 -11.33
N VAL A 483 15.56 30.57 -10.46
CA VAL A 483 14.96 29.98 -9.25
C VAL A 483 15.48 30.76 -8.04
N LEU A 484 14.54 31.15 -7.16
CA LEU A 484 14.85 31.79 -5.87
C LEU A 484 14.43 30.83 -4.74
N ILE A 485 15.41 30.41 -3.94
CA ILE A 485 15.17 29.58 -2.76
C ILE A 485 15.31 30.45 -1.52
N LYS A 486 14.21 30.93 -0.96
CA LYS A 486 14.15 31.88 0.16
C LYS A 486 14.70 31.29 1.45
N SER A 487 14.42 30.02 1.72
CA SER A 487 14.90 29.30 2.91
C SER A 487 16.43 29.16 2.98
N LEU A 488 17.14 29.47 1.89
CA LEU A 488 18.59 29.47 1.81
C LEU A 488 19.21 30.88 1.76
N ALA A 489 18.45 31.91 2.13
CA ALA A 489 18.96 33.27 2.27
C ALA A 489 20.20 33.33 3.19
N SER A 490 21.08 34.30 3.00
CA SER A 490 22.25 34.46 3.87
C SER A 490 21.90 34.81 5.31
N THR A 491 20.67 35.29 5.53
CA THR A 491 20.09 35.63 6.84
C THR A 491 19.13 34.56 7.39
N ALA A 492 18.87 33.50 6.62
CA ALA A 492 17.90 32.49 7.01
C ALA A 492 18.43 31.55 8.11
N PRO A 493 17.63 31.24 9.15
CA PRO A 493 18.09 30.43 10.29
C PRO A 493 18.21 28.94 9.96
N HIS A 494 17.67 28.50 8.82
CA HIS A 494 17.61 27.09 8.48
C HIS A 494 18.92 26.52 7.91
N TYR A 495 19.76 27.38 7.26
CA TYR A 495 21.00 26.95 6.64
C TYR A 495 22.15 27.92 7.00
N GLU A 496 22.90 27.60 8.03
CA GLU A 496 24.01 28.42 8.57
C GLU A 496 25.34 28.21 7.83
N ARG A 497 25.47 27.10 7.08
CA ARG A 497 26.70 26.73 6.39
C ARG A 497 26.95 27.62 5.18
N GLN A 498 28.20 27.79 4.82
CA GLN A 498 28.55 28.35 3.51
C GLN A 498 28.27 27.34 2.41
N ILE A 499 27.76 27.81 1.27
CA ILE A 499 27.53 26.99 0.09
C ILE A 499 28.81 27.02 -0.75
N ARG A 500 29.35 25.83 -1.03
CA ARG A 500 30.53 25.71 -1.92
C ARG A 500 30.11 25.52 -3.38
N LYS A 501 29.06 24.74 -3.62
CA LYS A 501 28.64 24.33 -4.96
C LYS A 501 27.14 24.17 -5.05
N VAL A 502 26.58 24.60 -6.18
CA VAL A 502 25.18 24.31 -6.57
C VAL A 502 25.23 23.67 -7.95
N GLU A 503 24.57 22.52 -8.09
CA GLU A 503 24.45 21.74 -9.33
C GLU A 503 22.99 21.50 -9.64
N LEU A 504 22.57 21.69 -10.88
CA LEU A 504 21.29 21.22 -11.37
C LEU A 504 21.51 19.83 -11.95
N LEU A 505 20.84 18.80 -11.37
CA LEU A 505 21.01 17.42 -11.84
C LEU A 505 20.56 17.30 -13.31
N GLY A 506 21.33 16.56 -14.11
CA GLY A 506 21.11 16.40 -15.55
C GLY A 506 21.52 17.58 -16.42
N ALA A 507 21.90 18.72 -15.85
CA ALA A 507 22.36 19.85 -16.64
C ALA A 507 23.75 19.60 -17.26
N LYS A 508 23.91 19.95 -18.53
CA LYS A 508 25.20 19.82 -19.27
C LYS A 508 26.27 20.82 -18.84
N SER A 509 25.87 21.92 -18.21
CA SER A 509 26.77 23.02 -17.79
C SER A 509 26.48 23.41 -16.33
N ALA A 510 27.50 23.95 -15.67
CA ALA A 510 27.36 24.49 -14.32
C ALA A 510 26.38 25.67 -14.30
N VAL A 511 25.51 25.71 -13.31
CA VAL A 511 24.62 26.85 -13.08
C VAL A 511 25.34 27.99 -12.38
N LYS A 512 24.96 29.25 -12.70
CA LYS A 512 25.41 30.44 -11.97
C LYS A 512 24.48 30.67 -10.78
N TRP A 513 25.02 31.00 -9.62
CA TRP A 513 24.25 31.26 -8.44
C TRP A 513 24.89 32.34 -7.55
N THR A 514 24.05 33.03 -6.77
CA THR A 514 24.45 33.97 -5.73
C THR A 514 23.60 33.74 -4.49
N ARG A 515 24.18 33.89 -3.30
CA ARG A 515 23.46 33.82 -2.05
C ARG A 515 23.30 35.21 -1.46
N GLU A 516 22.06 35.66 -1.38
CA GLU A 516 21.70 37.02 -1.00
C GLU A 516 20.86 37.04 0.29
N PRO A 517 20.59 38.23 0.90
CA PRO A 517 19.78 38.32 2.10
C PRO A 517 18.34 37.83 1.93
N ASP A 518 17.81 37.76 0.72
CA ASP A 518 16.45 37.35 0.38
C ASP A 518 16.37 35.91 -0.15
N GLY A 519 17.48 35.24 -0.45
CA GLY A 519 17.50 33.87 -0.94
C GLY A 519 18.77 33.43 -1.66
N LEU A 520 18.79 32.16 -2.03
CA LEU A 520 19.73 31.60 -3.00
C LEU A 520 19.14 31.76 -4.41
N ARG A 521 19.76 32.58 -5.24
CA ARG A 521 19.38 32.81 -6.63
C ARG A 521 20.17 31.90 -7.53
N ILE A 522 19.49 31.14 -8.38
CA ILE A 522 20.13 30.21 -9.31
C ILE A 522 19.64 30.55 -10.71
N ARG A 523 20.58 30.87 -11.61
CA ARG A 523 20.25 31.05 -13.03
C ARG A 523 20.30 29.70 -13.72
N VAL A 524 19.13 29.24 -14.21
CA VAL A 524 18.98 27.98 -14.92
C VAL A 524 19.13 28.15 -16.43
N PRO A 525 19.47 27.10 -17.19
CA PRO A 525 19.48 27.13 -18.65
C PRO A 525 18.09 27.40 -19.23
N GLN A 526 18.04 27.74 -20.51
CA GLN A 526 16.78 27.95 -21.21
C GLN A 526 15.99 26.63 -21.31
N ASP A 527 16.69 25.54 -21.66
CA ASP A 527 16.08 24.21 -21.80
C ASP A 527 16.26 23.44 -20.49
N PRO A 528 15.16 22.87 -19.91
CA PRO A 528 15.24 22.06 -18.74
C PRO A 528 15.94 20.71 -19.00
N PRO A 529 16.70 20.16 -18.02
CA PRO A 529 17.39 18.89 -18.18
C PRO A 529 16.46 17.67 -18.16
N CYS A 530 15.27 17.83 -17.66
CA CYS A 530 14.20 16.81 -17.55
C CYS A 530 12.83 17.50 -17.55
N HIS A 531 11.77 16.74 -17.22
CA HIS A 531 10.41 17.26 -17.06
C HIS A 531 9.96 17.23 -15.60
N HIS A 532 8.91 17.99 -15.26
CA HIS A 532 8.08 18.00 -14.04
C HIS A 532 8.72 18.60 -12.80
N ALA A 533 9.81 18.02 -12.25
CA ALA A 533 10.48 18.52 -11.06
C ALA A 533 12.01 18.50 -11.26
N TYR A 534 12.70 19.49 -10.71
CA TYR A 534 14.10 19.80 -11.04
C TYR A 534 14.93 19.87 -9.78
N CYS A 535 15.92 19.00 -9.66
CA CYS A 535 16.71 18.83 -8.45
C CYS A 535 18.00 19.66 -8.48
N PHE A 536 18.15 20.55 -7.51
CA PHE A 536 19.38 21.28 -7.21
C PHE A 536 20.13 20.60 -6.07
N LYS A 537 21.35 20.13 -6.34
CA LYS A 537 22.27 19.59 -5.35
C LYS A 537 23.12 20.70 -4.77
N ILE A 538 23.02 20.92 -3.46
CA ILE A 538 23.66 22.03 -2.75
C ILE A 538 24.65 21.44 -1.76
N SER A 539 25.94 21.63 -2.06
CA SER A 539 27.05 21.11 -1.24
C SER A 539 27.60 22.20 -0.35
N PRO A 540 27.82 21.96 0.96
CA PRO A 540 28.49 22.92 1.85
C PRO A 540 29.98 23.04 1.55
N ALA A 541 30.58 24.13 2.06
CA ALA A 541 32.03 24.36 2.02
C ALA A 541 32.77 23.39 2.95
#